data_5575a88f0733995029d23f67c90d2c20
#
_entry.id   5575a88f0733995029d23f67c90d2c20
#
_cell.length_a   1.000
_cell.length_b   1.000
_cell.length_c   1.000
_cell.angle_alpha   90.00
_cell.angle_beta   90.00
_cell.angle_gamma   90.00
#
_symmetry.space_group_name_H-M   'P 1'
#
loop_
_entity.id
_entity.type
_entity.pdbx_description
1 polymer ?
#
loop_
_entity_poly.entity_id
_entity_poly.type
_entity_poly.pdbx_seq_one_letter_code
_entity_poly.pdbx_strand_id
1 'polypeptide(L)'
;MLCAVLGLAACTSPSTVKITLPDGFVVSAKLADTPQTREKGLMFVTELPENEGMLFVFDKEDDLLFWMKNTLIDLDMVFIGANKQVTSVAEEVPHSYTYTPEQDVARALGYGKYVLELAAKTATKHQVTRGSVLEFTLPTNK
;
A
#
# COMPACT_ATOMS: atom_id res chain seq x y z
N MET A 1 16.13 -43.63 20.69
CA MET A 1 16.26 -43.12 19.30
C MET A 1 15.21 -42.03 19.13
N LEU A 2 15.63 -40.76 19.32
CA LEU A 2 14.75 -39.61 19.34
C LEU A 2 14.82 -38.91 17.97
N CYS A 3 13.77 -39.03 17.16
CA CYS A 3 13.64 -38.31 15.90
C CYS A 3 13.18 -36.87 16.18
N ALA A 4 14.08 -35.91 16.08
CA ALA A 4 13.74 -34.51 16.07
C ALA A 4 13.15 -34.14 14.70
N VAL A 5 11.85 -33.88 14.66
CA VAL A 5 11.18 -33.27 13.48
C VAL A 5 11.52 -31.76 13.52
N LEU A 6 12.47 -31.34 12.71
CA LEU A 6 12.65 -29.92 12.41
C LEU A 6 11.46 -29.48 11.54
N GLY A 7 10.56 -28.73 12.16
CA GLY A 7 9.53 -28.02 11.43
C GLY A 7 10.19 -26.91 10.60
N LEU A 8 10.22 -27.09 9.27
CA LEU A 8 10.50 -25.98 8.36
C LEU A 8 9.38 -24.97 8.49
N ALA A 9 9.67 -23.85 9.15
CA ALA A 9 8.84 -22.66 9.04
C ALA A 9 8.91 -22.19 7.58
N ALA A 10 7.85 -22.45 6.81
CA ALA A 10 7.71 -21.90 5.48
C ALA A 10 7.67 -20.38 5.59
N CYS A 11 8.76 -19.71 5.22
CA CYS A 11 8.75 -18.26 4.95
C CYS A 11 7.85 -18.03 3.74
N THR A 12 6.57 -17.77 3.97
CA THR A 12 5.68 -17.31 2.91
C THR A 12 6.09 -15.89 2.52
N SER A 13 6.69 -15.75 1.34
CA SER A 13 6.91 -14.44 0.75
C SER A 13 5.57 -13.70 0.67
N PRO A 14 5.53 -12.40 0.99
CA PRO A 14 4.28 -11.65 0.88
C PRO A 14 3.77 -11.75 -0.57
N SER A 15 2.48 -12.04 -0.71
CA SER A 15 1.85 -12.08 -2.03
C SER A 15 1.90 -10.69 -2.66
N THR A 16 2.20 -10.66 -3.97
CA THR A 16 2.25 -9.43 -4.76
C THR A 16 1.15 -9.41 -5.80
N VAL A 17 0.66 -8.22 -6.13
CA VAL A 17 -0.32 -7.96 -7.17
C VAL A 17 0.26 -7.01 -8.18
N LYS A 18 0.07 -7.32 -9.46
CA LYS A 18 0.39 -6.38 -10.54
C LYS A 18 -0.77 -5.42 -10.76
N ILE A 19 -0.46 -4.13 -10.75
CA ILE A 19 -1.43 -3.05 -10.91
C ILE A 19 -0.99 -2.23 -12.12
N THR A 20 -1.87 -2.14 -13.11
CA THR A 20 -1.64 -1.30 -14.29
C THR A 20 -2.22 0.09 -14.05
N LEU A 21 -1.37 1.10 -14.16
CA LEU A 21 -1.71 2.51 -14.04
C LEU A 21 -2.28 3.06 -15.36
N PRO A 22 -2.91 4.26 -15.38
CA PRO A 22 -3.61 4.78 -16.56
C PRO A 22 -2.78 4.88 -17.84
N ASP A 23 -1.49 5.10 -17.72
CA ASP A 23 -0.56 5.20 -18.85
C ASP A 23 0.03 3.84 -19.29
N GLY A 24 -0.40 2.74 -18.65
CA GLY A 24 0.09 1.38 -18.91
C GLY A 24 1.30 0.96 -18.08
N PHE A 25 1.82 1.85 -17.22
CA PHE A 25 2.90 1.48 -16.31
C PHE A 25 2.43 0.43 -15.29
N VAL A 26 3.27 -0.56 -15.01
CA VAL A 26 2.90 -1.67 -14.12
C VAL A 26 3.67 -1.59 -12.81
N VAL A 27 2.93 -1.53 -11.70
CA VAL A 27 3.45 -1.57 -10.34
C VAL A 27 3.28 -2.98 -9.77
N SER A 28 4.32 -3.52 -9.14
CA SER A 28 4.26 -4.73 -8.33
C SER A 28 4.01 -4.36 -6.87
N ALA A 29 2.78 -4.47 -6.41
CA ALA A 29 2.40 -4.08 -5.06
C ALA A 29 2.36 -5.29 -4.12
N LYS A 30 3.00 -5.18 -2.95
CA LYS A 30 2.82 -6.13 -1.84
C LYS A 30 1.41 -6.00 -1.29
N LEU A 31 0.79 -7.11 -0.89
CA LEU A 31 -0.54 -7.08 -0.27
C LEU A 31 -0.46 -6.82 1.23
N ALA A 32 -1.35 -5.94 1.69
CA ALA A 32 -1.67 -5.71 3.09
C ALA A 32 -3.18 -5.97 3.29
N ASP A 33 -3.56 -7.21 3.50
CA ASP A 33 -4.94 -7.70 3.55
C ASP A 33 -5.36 -8.27 4.93
N THR A 34 -4.44 -8.27 5.90
CA THR A 34 -4.71 -8.62 7.29
C THR A 34 -4.58 -7.39 8.19
N PRO A 35 -5.20 -7.37 9.39
CA PRO A 35 -5.02 -6.28 10.35
C PRO A 35 -3.54 -5.99 10.63
N GLN A 36 -2.71 -7.03 10.81
CA GLN A 36 -1.29 -6.91 11.12
C GLN A 36 -0.48 -6.34 9.96
N THR A 37 -0.73 -6.78 8.73
CA THR A 37 -0.04 -6.28 7.54
C THR A 37 -0.45 -4.85 7.22
N ARG A 38 -1.72 -4.48 7.43
CA ARG A 38 -2.21 -3.10 7.27
C ARG A 38 -1.61 -2.15 8.31
N GLU A 39 -1.52 -2.59 9.59
CA GLU A 39 -0.90 -1.78 10.65
C GLU A 39 0.58 -1.51 10.37
N LYS A 40 1.31 -2.53 9.95
CA LYS A 40 2.73 -2.40 9.62
C LYS A 40 2.94 -1.52 8.40
N GLY A 41 2.17 -1.72 7.33
CA GLY A 41 2.33 -0.99 6.07
C GLY A 41 3.78 -0.94 5.60
N LEU A 42 4.22 0.24 5.19
CA LEU A 42 5.61 0.53 4.78
C LEU A 42 6.48 1.10 5.92
N MET A 43 6.14 0.85 7.17
CA MET A 43 6.99 1.24 8.31
C MET A 43 8.41 0.71 8.14
N PHE A 44 9.40 1.57 8.43
CA PHE A 44 10.85 1.28 8.39
C PHE A 44 11.41 0.96 7.00
N VAL A 45 10.64 1.11 5.94
CA VAL A 45 11.14 1.03 4.56
C VAL A 45 11.91 2.31 4.26
N THR A 46 13.15 2.15 3.79
CA THR A 46 14.06 3.26 3.49
C THR A 46 14.11 3.62 2.02
N GLU A 47 13.62 2.75 1.15
CA GLU A 47 13.61 2.91 -0.30
C GLU A 47 12.41 2.17 -0.90
N LEU A 48 11.71 2.79 -1.83
CA LEU A 48 10.62 2.20 -2.60
C LEU A 48 10.83 2.52 -4.08
N PRO A 49 11.20 1.54 -4.91
CA PRO A 49 11.29 1.73 -6.35
C PRO A 49 9.96 2.17 -6.97
N GLU A 50 10.02 2.95 -8.05
CA GLU A 50 8.84 3.48 -8.73
C GLU A 50 7.86 2.39 -9.20
N ASN A 51 8.38 1.22 -9.60
CA ASN A 51 7.59 0.06 -10.03
C ASN A 51 7.18 -0.88 -8.88
N GLU A 52 7.35 -0.46 -7.65
CA GLU A 52 6.91 -1.18 -6.46
C GLU A 52 5.92 -0.34 -5.63
N GLY A 53 5.12 -1.02 -4.81
CA GLY A 53 4.17 -0.38 -3.92
C GLY A 53 3.60 -1.33 -2.89
N MET A 54 2.58 -0.86 -2.17
CA MET A 54 1.78 -1.69 -1.26
C MET A 54 0.30 -1.43 -1.50
N LEU A 55 -0.46 -2.50 -1.70
CA LEU A 55 -1.91 -2.47 -1.86
C LEU A 55 -2.58 -2.93 -0.56
N PHE A 56 -3.23 -2.01 0.10
CA PHE A 56 -4.08 -2.27 1.27
C PHE A 56 -5.47 -2.69 0.80
N VAL A 57 -5.97 -3.79 1.34
CA VAL A 57 -7.28 -4.34 1.01
C VAL A 57 -8.15 -4.36 2.26
N PHE A 58 -9.32 -3.75 2.16
CA PHE A 58 -10.33 -3.72 3.23
C PHE A 58 -11.55 -4.56 2.83
N ASP A 59 -12.35 -4.97 3.81
CA ASP A 59 -13.51 -5.82 3.57
C ASP A 59 -14.61 -5.10 2.78
N LYS A 60 -14.77 -3.79 3.03
CA LYS A 60 -15.77 -2.92 2.39
C LYS A 60 -15.19 -1.53 2.11
N GLU A 61 -15.92 -0.74 1.33
CA GLU A 61 -15.65 0.69 1.21
C GLU A 61 -15.97 1.41 2.51
N ASP A 62 -15.08 2.33 2.91
CA ASP A 62 -15.25 3.17 4.08
C ASP A 62 -14.39 4.44 3.98
N ASP A 63 -14.56 5.37 4.91
CA ASP A 63 -13.61 6.44 5.15
C ASP A 63 -12.35 5.84 5.80
N LEU A 64 -11.21 6.03 5.14
CA LEU A 64 -9.93 5.45 5.52
C LEU A 64 -8.96 6.55 5.93
N LEU A 65 -8.49 6.50 7.16
CA LEU A 65 -7.45 7.37 7.67
C LEU A 65 -6.11 6.63 7.71
N PHE A 66 -5.16 7.12 6.93
CA PHE A 66 -3.79 6.64 6.91
C PHE A 66 -2.88 7.62 7.63
N TRP A 67 -1.85 7.12 8.27
CA TRP A 67 -0.83 7.91 8.94
C TRP A 67 0.57 7.48 8.53
N MET A 68 1.49 8.42 8.56
CA MET A 68 2.89 8.21 8.16
C MET A 68 3.79 7.80 9.35
N LYS A 69 3.23 7.18 10.39
CA LYS A 69 4.01 6.76 11.57
C LYS A 69 5.12 5.79 11.17
N ASN A 70 6.35 6.09 11.58
CA ASN A 70 7.54 5.30 11.27
C ASN A 70 7.75 5.03 9.77
N THR A 71 7.14 5.82 8.90
CA THR A 71 7.28 5.72 7.45
C THR A 71 8.36 6.70 7.02
N LEU A 72 9.51 6.17 6.65
CA LEU A 72 10.76 6.93 6.50
C LEU A 72 10.94 7.59 5.13
N ILE A 73 9.99 7.41 4.23
CA ILE A 73 9.98 7.96 2.86
C ILE A 73 8.65 8.65 2.58
N ASP A 74 8.67 9.68 1.76
CA ASP A 74 7.44 10.34 1.29
C ASP A 74 6.67 9.40 0.35
N LEU A 75 5.34 9.40 0.45
CA LEU A 75 4.48 8.50 -0.30
C LEU A 75 3.36 9.26 -1.03
N ASP A 76 2.95 8.72 -2.18
CA ASP A 76 1.64 8.98 -2.74
C ASP A 76 0.66 7.91 -2.24
N MET A 77 -0.52 8.32 -1.79
CA MET A 77 -1.59 7.42 -1.35
C MET A 77 -2.79 7.54 -2.29
N VAL A 78 -3.05 6.48 -3.04
CA VAL A 78 -4.16 6.42 -4.01
C VAL A 78 -5.31 5.66 -3.37
N PHE A 79 -6.42 6.36 -3.08
CA PHE A 79 -7.65 5.76 -2.56
C PHE A 79 -8.51 5.26 -3.71
N ILE A 80 -9.02 4.03 -3.61
CA ILE A 80 -9.63 3.30 -4.74
C ILE A 80 -10.91 2.63 -4.26
N GLY A 81 -12.01 2.86 -4.99
CA GLY A 81 -13.31 2.24 -4.73
C GLY A 81 -13.34 0.74 -5.08
N ALA A 82 -14.40 0.07 -4.68
CA ALA A 82 -14.61 -1.36 -4.97
C ALA A 82 -14.65 -1.65 -6.48
N ASN A 83 -15.05 -0.68 -7.29
CA ASN A 83 -15.04 -0.75 -8.76
C ASN A 83 -13.66 -0.47 -9.38
N LYS A 84 -12.61 -0.36 -8.57
CA LYS A 84 -11.22 -0.05 -8.98
C LYS A 84 -11.02 1.35 -9.59
N GLN A 85 -11.96 2.24 -9.35
CA GLN A 85 -11.85 3.64 -9.73
C GLN A 85 -11.23 4.45 -8.59
N VAL A 86 -10.28 5.31 -8.93
CA VAL A 86 -9.63 6.22 -7.96
C VAL A 86 -10.65 7.25 -7.47
N THR A 87 -10.80 7.33 -6.17
CA THR A 87 -11.69 8.31 -5.50
C THR A 87 -10.95 9.58 -5.11
N SER A 88 -9.69 9.44 -4.68
CA SER A 88 -8.79 10.55 -4.36
C SER A 88 -7.33 10.11 -4.37
N VAL A 89 -6.43 11.08 -4.47
CA VAL A 89 -4.98 10.89 -4.37
C VAL A 89 -4.45 11.92 -3.37
N ALA A 90 -3.71 11.44 -2.37
CA ALA A 90 -2.88 12.29 -1.50
C ALA A 90 -1.44 12.17 -2.00
N GLU A 91 -0.95 13.24 -2.61
CA GLU A 91 0.38 13.27 -3.22
C GLU A 91 1.44 13.76 -2.23
N GLU A 92 2.63 13.19 -2.31
CA GLU A 92 3.82 13.61 -1.57
C GLU A 92 3.56 13.76 -0.06
N VAL A 93 2.84 12.79 0.53
CA VAL A 93 2.57 12.79 1.98
C VAL A 93 3.91 12.63 2.71
N PRO A 94 4.29 13.61 3.56
CA PRO A 94 5.63 13.65 4.11
C PRO A 94 5.90 12.53 5.12
N HIS A 95 7.10 11.99 5.08
CA HIS A 95 7.60 10.96 5.98
C HIS A 95 7.64 11.40 7.44
N SER A 96 7.80 10.42 8.34
CA SER A 96 8.09 10.67 9.76
C SER A 96 9.16 9.70 10.27
N TYR A 97 9.83 10.11 11.32
CA TYR A 97 10.81 9.30 12.03
C TYR A 97 10.22 8.71 13.31
N THR A 98 10.91 7.74 13.90
CA THR A 98 10.50 7.10 15.17
C THR A 98 10.37 8.09 16.33
N TYR A 99 11.07 9.21 16.26
CA TYR A 99 11.05 10.29 17.26
C TYR A 99 10.13 11.47 16.87
N THR A 100 9.45 11.40 15.71
CA THR A 100 8.48 12.43 15.32
C THR A 100 7.31 12.44 16.30
N PRO A 101 6.97 13.56 16.94
CA PRO A 101 5.81 13.65 17.82
C PRO A 101 4.53 13.26 17.07
N GLU A 102 3.62 12.55 17.73
CA GLU A 102 2.43 12.00 17.07
C GLU A 102 1.54 13.06 16.41
N GLN A 103 1.44 14.25 17.01
CA GLN A 103 0.69 15.37 16.43
C GLN A 103 1.29 15.91 15.13
N ASP A 104 2.58 15.67 14.89
CA ASP A 104 3.33 16.13 13.71
C ASP A 104 3.41 15.05 12.62
N VAL A 105 2.94 13.84 12.91
CA VAL A 105 2.87 12.75 11.93
C VAL A 105 1.78 13.05 10.91
N ALA A 106 2.16 13.12 9.64
CA ALA A 106 1.23 13.40 8.55
C ALA A 106 0.16 12.30 8.42
N ARG A 107 -1.01 12.71 7.99
CA ARG A 107 -2.17 11.85 7.76
C ARG A 107 -2.80 12.14 6.42
N ALA A 108 -3.41 11.12 5.82
CA ALA A 108 -4.24 11.26 4.63
C ALA A 108 -5.60 10.58 4.87
N LEU A 109 -6.66 11.27 4.50
CA LEU A 109 -8.04 10.77 4.58
C LEU A 109 -8.58 10.59 3.17
N GLY A 110 -9.20 9.46 2.91
CA GLY A 110 -9.87 9.17 1.65
C GLY A 110 -10.94 8.11 1.81
N TYR A 111 -11.73 7.92 0.77
CA TYR A 111 -12.80 6.91 0.73
C TYR A 111 -12.44 5.80 -0.25
N GLY A 112 -12.62 4.55 0.15
CA GLY A 112 -12.38 3.42 -0.75
C GLY A 112 -12.45 2.06 -0.07
N LYS A 113 -12.21 1.04 -0.89
CA LYS A 113 -11.98 -0.35 -0.47
C LYS A 113 -10.50 -0.72 -0.49
N TYR A 114 -9.73 0.00 -1.30
CA TYR A 114 -8.30 -0.22 -1.45
C TYR A 114 -7.55 1.10 -1.29
N VAL A 115 -6.29 0.99 -0.84
CA VAL A 115 -5.32 2.09 -0.90
C VAL A 115 -4.04 1.55 -1.51
N LEU A 116 -3.54 2.22 -2.55
CA LEU A 116 -2.24 1.93 -3.14
C LEU A 116 -1.23 2.99 -2.69
N GLU A 117 -0.25 2.56 -1.92
CA GLU A 117 0.91 3.39 -1.57
C GLU A 117 2.00 3.23 -2.62
N LEU A 118 2.51 4.35 -3.10
CA LEU A 118 3.57 4.47 -4.11
C LEU A 118 4.65 5.43 -3.61
N ALA A 119 5.84 5.35 -4.18
CA ALA A 119 6.83 6.39 -3.97
C ALA A 119 6.28 7.75 -4.39
N ALA A 120 6.63 8.82 -3.66
CA ALA A 120 6.18 10.17 -3.95
C ALA A 120 6.43 10.56 -5.42
N LYS A 121 5.52 11.30 -6.01
CA LYS A 121 5.50 11.75 -7.43
C LYS A 121 5.16 10.67 -8.45
N THR A 122 5.02 9.41 -8.07
CA THR A 122 4.66 8.33 -9.00
C THR A 122 3.25 8.53 -9.54
N ALA A 123 2.30 8.91 -8.69
CA ALA A 123 0.91 9.13 -9.12
C ALA A 123 0.81 10.21 -10.21
N THR A 124 1.42 11.37 -10.00
CA THR A 124 1.45 12.47 -10.99
C THR A 124 2.15 12.05 -12.27
N LYS A 125 3.30 11.41 -12.17
CA LYS A 125 4.12 10.97 -13.31
C LYS A 125 3.34 10.00 -14.22
N HIS A 126 2.55 9.10 -13.63
CA HIS A 126 1.78 8.09 -14.35
C HIS A 126 0.28 8.44 -14.49
N GLN A 127 -0.06 9.73 -14.35
CA GLN A 127 -1.39 10.28 -14.62
C GLN A 127 -2.51 9.65 -13.78
N VAL A 128 -2.18 9.21 -12.56
CA VAL A 128 -3.16 8.70 -11.61
C VAL A 128 -3.89 9.87 -10.96
N THR A 129 -5.16 10.04 -11.29
CA THR A 129 -6.00 11.11 -10.77
C THR A 129 -7.36 10.55 -10.34
N ARG A 130 -8.15 11.36 -9.63
CA ARG A 130 -9.53 11.00 -9.33
C ARG A 130 -10.28 10.63 -10.61
N GLY A 131 -10.96 9.50 -10.60
CA GLY A 131 -11.69 8.97 -11.75
C GLY A 131 -10.88 8.00 -12.61
N SER A 132 -9.56 7.93 -12.48
CA SER A 132 -8.74 6.91 -13.15
C SER A 132 -9.20 5.51 -12.74
N VAL A 133 -9.17 4.57 -13.67
CA VAL A 133 -9.42 3.14 -13.39
C VAL A 133 -8.09 2.41 -13.36
N LEU A 134 -7.83 1.68 -12.27
CA LEU A 134 -6.64 0.83 -12.14
C LEU A 134 -7.01 -0.62 -12.43
N GLU A 135 -6.16 -1.32 -13.16
CA GLU A 135 -6.38 -2.72 -13.50
C GLU A 135 -5.55 -3.63 -12.61
N PHE A 136 -6.22 -4.49 -11.84
CA PHE A 136 -5.58 -5.52 -11.02
C PHE A 136 -6.54 -6.64 -10.67
N THR A 137 -5.99 -7.81 -10.35
CA THR A 137 -6.75 -8.96 -9.85
C THR A 137 -6.10 -9.43 -8.56
N LEU A 138 -6.91 -9.52 -7.49
CA LEU A 138 -6.44 -10.07 -6.24
C LEU A 138 -6.22 -11.58 -6.37
N PRO A 139 -5.19 -12.15 -5.69
CA PRO A 139 -5.05 -13.59 -5.62
C PRO A 139 -6.27 -14.19 -4.94
N THR A 140 -6.78 -15.27 -5.52
CA THR A 140 -7.84 -16.07 -4.88
C THR A 140 -7.21 -16.85 -3.73
N ASN A 141 -7.67 -16.59 -2.51
CA ASN A 141 -7.33 -17.46 -1.39
C ASN A 141 -7.84 -18.87 -1.70
N LYS A 142 -6.92 -19.80 -1.87
CA LYS A 142 -7.24 -21.22 -1.95
C LYS A 142 -7.36 -21.80 -0.54
#